data_2257850df591793e191e3a8418e62fb6
#
_entry.id   2257850df591793e191e3a8418e62fb6
#
_cell.length_a   1.000
_cell.length_b   1.000
_cell.length_c   1.000
_cell.angle_alpha   90.00
_cell.angle_beta   90.00
_cell.angle_gamma   90.00
#
_symmetry.space_group_name_H-M   'P 1'
#
loop_
_entity.id
_entity.type
_entity.pdbx_description
1 polymer ?
#
loop_
_entity_poly.entity_id
_entity_poly.type
_entity_poly.pdbx_seq_one_letter_code
_entity_poly.pdbx_strand_id
1 'polypeptide(L)'
;MNWSPMDWLNFPYRLEPFKTLNLNNTLTITNEHTENTLTARDVKTQSWPDLILTLRDTEKLMFIERWVGSSQANFRFSRRTSETFQEDFADSQTSGLDYRFTFFTRYDIFMALSETKGKTTDLRTGLLKSTQKGFNDSLQVGTKWGSWRVTPSVGIRSDISQDGTGRYLQDLQTQSASVLGRFDKTYPGGFRIPFTKKIF
;
A
#
# COMPACT_ATOMS: atom_id res chain seq x y z
N MET A 1 -8.21 -10.87 -13.41
CA MET A 1 -9.65 -10.89 -13.67
C MET A 1 -10.29 -9.80 -12.85
N ASN A 2 -10.81 -8.75 -13.49
CA ASN A 2 -11.56 -7.69 -12.80
C ASN A 2 -13.02 -8.12 -12.78
N TRP A 3 -13.60 -8.24 -11.62
CA TRP A 3 -14.99 -8.62 -11.45
C TRP A 3 -15.74 -7.55 -10.67
N SER A 4 -16.86 -7.10 -11.22
CA SER A 4 -17.76 -6.15 -10.60
C SER A 4 -19.11 -6.85 -10.35
N PRO A 5 -19.26 -7.53 -9.21
CA PRO A 5 -20.37 -8.45 -8.99
C PRO A 5 -21.74 -7.80 -8.82
N MET A 6 -21.79 -6.48 -8.75
CA MET A 6 -22.96 -5.77 -8.23
C MET A 6 -23.64 -4.84 -9.26
N ASP A 7 -23.19 -4.81 -10.52
CA ASP A 7 -23.74 -3.91 -11.55
C ASP A 7 -25.22 -4.16 -11.88
N TRP A 8 -25.74 -5.34 -11.55
CA TRP A 8 -27.11 -5.76 -11.86
C TRP A 8 -28.10 -5.53 -10.69
N LEU A 9 -27.62 -5.13 -9.50
CA LEU A 9 -28.47 -4.88 -8.35
C LEU A 9 -28.86 -3.39 -8.25
N ASN A 10 -30.16 -3.11 -8.12
CA ASN A 10 -30.66 -1.78 -7.78
C ASN A 10 -30.49 -1.53 -6.29
N PHE A 11 -29.38 -0.92 -5.89
CA PHE A 11 -29.17 -0.53 -4.51
C PHE A 11 -29.86 0.79 -4.16
N PRO A 12 -30.41 0.94 -2.94
CA PRO A 12 -30.74 2.25 -2.41
C PRO A 12 -29.53 3.20 -2.50
N TYR A 13 -29.77 4.50 -2.65
CA TYR A 13 -28.72 5.51 -2.81
C TYR A 13 -27.52 5.34 -1.84
N ARG A 14 -27.79 4.98 -0.60
CA ARG A 14 -26.76 4.79 0.43
C ARG A 14 -25.88 3.54 0.23
N LEU A 15 -26.39 2.56 -0.48
CA LEU A 15 -25.66 1.32 -0.79
C LEU A 15 -25.06 1.36 -2.20
N GLU A 16 -25.23 2.46 -2.95
CA GLU A 16 -24.60 2.65 -4.25
C GLU A 16 -23.08 2.42 -4.28
N PRO A 17 -22.30 2.76 -3.22
CA PRO A 17 -20.89 2.46 -3.20
C PRO A 17 -20.56 0.98 -3.45
N PHE A 18 -21.44 0.06 -3.08
CA PHE A 18 -21.24 -1.37 -3.37
C PHE A 18 -21.29 -1.71 -4.85
N LYS A 19 -21.92 -0.87 -5.69
CA LYS A 19 -21.84 -1.00 -7.17
C LYS A 19 -20.43 -0.74 -7.68
N THR A 20 -19.65 0.07 -6.96
CA THR A 20 -18.27 0.39 -7.32
C THR A 20 -17.26 -0.63 -6.82
N LEU A 21 -17.73 -1.66 -6.12
CA LEU A 21 -16.89 -2.72 -5.58
C LEU A 21 -16.14 -3.42 -6.72
N ASN A 22 -14.84 -3.30 -6.71
CA ASN A 22 -13.96 -3.98 -7.65
C ASN A 22 -13.04 -4.93 -6.87
N LEU A 23 -13.08 -6.20 -7.24
CA LEU A 23 -12.22 -7.23 -6.67
C LEU A 23 -11.25 -7.72 -7.74
N ASN A 24 -9.97 -7.52 -7.51
CA ASN A 24 -8.90 -8.08 -8.32
C ASN A 24 -8.17 -9.16 -7.53
N ASN A 25 -7.98 -10.32 -8.14
CA ASN A 25 -7.22 -11.42 -7.56
C ASN A 25 -6.20 -11.92 -8.59
N THR A 26 -4.95 -11.98 -8.18
CA THR A 26 -3.84 -12.41 -9.05
C THR A 26 -3.13 -13.61 -8.43
N LEU A 27 -2.79 -14.58 -9.26
CA LEU A 27 -1.90 -15.68 -8.93
C LEU A 27 -0.59 -15.48 -9.70
N THR A 28 0.52 -15.45 -8.99
CA THR A 28 1.86 -15.42 -9.59
C THR A 28 2.69 -16.59 -9.08
N ILE A 29 3.27 -17.36 -10.00
CA ILE A 29 4.18 -18.46 -9.68
C ILE A 29 5.48 -18.18 -10.43
N THR A 30 6.59 -18.14 -9.69
CA THR A 30 7.92 -17.93 -10.26
C THR A 30 8.84 -19.07 -9.80
N ASN A 31 9.52 -19.70 -10.73
CA ASN A 31 10.54 -20.69 -10.46
C ASN A 31 11.87 -20.10 -10.92
N GLU A 32 12.81 -19.98 -10.00
CA GLU A 32 14.17 -19.50 -10.28
C GLU A 32 15.14 -20.64 -10.04
N HIS A 33 15.90 -20.95 -11.08
CA HIS A 33 17.03 -21.87 -11.01
C HIS A 33 18.32 -21.09 -11.13
N THR A 34 19.16 -21.17 -10.12
CA THR A 34 20.48 -20.52 -10.13
C THR A 34 21.55 -21.60 -9.96
N GLU A 35 22.38 -21.73 -10.97
CA GLU A 35 23.50 -22.65 -10.96
C GLU A 35 24.81 -21.85 -10.92
N ASN A 36 25.59 -22.06 -9.88
CA ASN A 36 26.94 -21.54 -9.75
C ASN A 36 27.93 -22.73 -9.65
N THR A 37 29.20 -22.50 -9.95
CA THR A 37 30.28 -23.53 -9.95
C THR A 37 30.36 -24.35 -8.66
N LEU A 38 29.74 -23.93 -7.58
CA LEU A 38 29.80 -24.56 -6.25
C LEU A 38 28.44 -24.96 -5.67
N THR A 39 27.33 -24.38 -6.16
CA THR A 39 25.99 -24.63 -5.59
C THR A 39 24.92 -24.46 -6.66
N ALA A 40 23.99 -25.41 -6.74
CA ALA A 40 22.73 -25.26 -7.45
C ALA A 40 21.65 -24.90 -6.44
N ARG A 41 20.87 -23.86 -6.72
CA ARG A 41 19.79 -23.40 -5.84
C ARG A 41 18.51 -23.24 -6.65
N ASP A 42 17.49 -23.96 -6.25
CA ASP A 42 16.14 -23.85 -6.78
C ASP A 42 15.26 -23.11 -5.79
N VAL A 43 14.64 -22.04 -6.25
CA VAL A 43 13.69 -21.26 -5.47
C VAL A 43 12.36 -21.22 -6.18
N LYS A 44 11.32 -21.72 -5.53
CA LYS A 44 9.94 -21.61 -5.98
C LYS A 44 9.20 -20.57 -5.16
N THR A 45 8.72 -19.55 -5.82
CA THR A 45 7.91 -18.49 -5.19
C THR A 45 6.49 -18.55 -5.71
N GLN A 46 5.52 -18.51 -4.81
CA GLN A 46 4.10 -18.43 -5.12
C GLN A 46 3.48 -17.27 -4.37
N SER A 47 2.77 -16.42 -5.10
CA SER A 47 1.97 -15.31 -4.55
C SER A 47 0.51 -15.60 -4.81
N TRP A 48 -0.22 -16.01 -3.77
CA TRP A 48 -1.66 -16.27 -3.82
C TRP A 48 -2.23 -16.47 -2.40
N PRO A 49 -3.40 -15.88 -2.09
CA PRO A 49 -4.11 -14.90 -2.90
C PRO A 49 -3.39 -13.53 -2.90
N ASP A 50 -3.53 -12.80 -4.00
CA ASP A 50 -3.17 -11.39 -4.09
C ASP A 50 -4.44 -10.62 -4.43
N LEU A 51 -5.09 -10.11 -3.40
CA LEU A 51 -6.43 -9.52 -3.44
C LEU A 51 -6.33 -8.01 -3.29
N ILE A 52 -6.98 -7.29 -4.19
CA ILE A 52 -7.22 -5.85 -4.07
C ILE A 52 -8.72 -5.62 -4.17
N LEU A 53 -9.29 -5.10 -3.11
CA LEU A 53 -10.68 -4.71 -3.02
C LEU A 53 -10.77 -3.19 -3.02
N THR A 54 -11.40 -2.60 -4.04
CA THR A 54 -11.60 -1.16 -4.15
C THR A 54 -13.06 -0.81 -3.98
N LEU A 55 -13.34 0.16 -3.12
CA LEU A 55 -14.66 0.72 -2.89
C LEU A 55 -14.59 2.24 -3.02
N ARG A 56 -15.44 2.83 -3.86
CA ARG A 56 -15.54 4.29 -4.06
C ARG A 56 -16.80 4.84 -3.39
N ASP A 57 -16.86 6.16 -3.27
CA ASP A 57 -17.99 6.90 -2.72
C ASP A 57 -18.39 6.43 -1.31
N THR A 58 -17.39 6.05 -0.50
CA THR A 58 -17.61 5.52 0.86
C THR A 58 -18.22 6.55 1.82
N GLU A 59 -18.15 7.86 1.49
CA GLU A 59 -18.82 8.94 2.21
C GLU A 59 -20.33 8.74 2.32
N LYS A 60 -20.97 8.11 1.30
CA LYS A 60 -22.39 7.79 1.30
C LYS A 60 -22.74 6.75 2.37
N LEU A 61 -21.88 5.77 2.59
CA LEU A 61 -22.05 4.74 3.62
C LEU A 61 -21.94 5.31 5.03
N MET A 62 -21.03 6.26 5.21
CA MET A 62 -20.71 6.84 6.52
C MET A 62 -21.58 8.04 6.89
N PHE A 63 -22.50 8.45 6.02
CA PHE A 63 -23.39 9.62 6.20
C PHE A 63 -22.64 10.95 6.37
N ILE A 64 -21.46 11.07 5.79
CA ILE A 64 -20.58 12.25 5.92
C ILE A 64 -20.43 13.02 4.61
N GLU A 65 -21.26 12.73 3.60
CA GLU A 65 -21.28 13.40 2.27
C GLU A 65 -21.36 14.94 2.35
N ARG A 66 -21.88 15.49 3.43
CA ARG A 66 -21.92 16.95 3.64
C ARG A 66 -20.52 17.56 3.80
N TRP A 67 -19.56 16.81 4.33
CA TRP A 67 -18.22 17.29 4.65
C TRP A 67 -17.14 16.63 3.78
N VAL A 68 -17.42 15.44 3.30
CA VAL A 68 -16.51 14.64 2.47
C VAL A 68 -17.06 14.62 1.05
N GLY A 69 -16.24 15.10 0.11
CA GLY A 69 -16.62 15.18 -1.30
C GLY A 69 -16.54 13.84 -1.98
N SER A 70 -15.33 13.34 -2.18
CA SER A 70 -15.09 12.04 -2.81
C SER A 70 -14.22 11.18 -1.92
N SER A 71 -14.51 9.90 -1.84
CA SER A 71 -13.71 8.98 -1.05
C SER A 71 -13.50 7.63 -1.75
N GLN A 72 -12.38 7.01 -1.45
CA GLN A 72 -12.02 5.70 -1.95
C GLN A 72 -11.26 4.92 -0.89
N ALA A 73 -11.68 3.69 -0.66
CA ALA A 73 -11.00 2.71 0.18
C ALA A 73 -10.43 1.58 -0.70
N ASN A 74 -9.17 1.22 -0.46
CA ASN A 74 -8.54 0.07 -1.10
C ASN A 74 -8.04 -0.86 0.00
N PHE A 75 -8.61 -2.04 0.06
CA PHE A 75 -8.11 -3.14 0.86
C PHE A 75 -7.15 -3.98 0.03
N ARG A 76 -6.01 -4.32 0.60
CA ARG A 76 -5.03 -5.23 0.01
C ARG A 76 -4.77 -6.38 0.95
N PHE A 77 -4.71 -7.57 0.37
CA PHE A 77 -4.29 -8.76 1.08
C PHE A 77 -3.47 -9.61 0.14
N SER A 78 -2.23 -9.90 0.51
CA SER A 78 -1.37 -10.79 -0.27
C SER A 78 -0.68 -11.79 0.63
N ARG A 79 -0.54 -13.01 0.12
CA ARG A 79 0.27 -14.05 0.75
C ARG A 79 1.30 -14.55 -0.24
N ARG A 80 2.53 -14.55 0.18
CA ARG A 80 3.66 -15.04 -0.61
C ARG A 80 4.35 -16.16 0.15
N THR A 81 4.50 -17.28 -0.53
CA THR A 81 5.32 -18.39 -0.06
C THR A 81 6.54 -18.52 -0.94
N SER A 82 7.69 -18.81 -0.33
CA SER A 82 8.94 -19.07 -1.03
C SER A 82 9.57 -20.31 -0.44
N GLU A 83 9.88 -21.28 -1.29
CA GLU A 83 10.51 -22.54 -0.95
C GLU A 83 11.85 -22.61 -1.64
N THR A 84 12.91 -22.74 -0.85
CA THR A 84 14.25 -23.06 -1.32
C THR A 84 14.45 -24.56 -1.15
N PHE A 85 14.77 -25.26 -2.24
CA PHE A 85 14.86 -26.71 -2.25
C PHE A 85 15.77 -27.23 -1.13
N GLN A 86 15.19 -28.10 -0.29
CA GLN A 86 15.84 -28.74 0.86
C GLN A 86 16.42 -27.79 1.93
N GLU A 87 16.10 -26.52 1.91
CA GLU A 87 16.61 -25.56 2.88
C GLU A 87 15.49 -24.92 3.70
N ASP A 88 14.80 -23.96 3.11
CA ASP A 88 13.88 -23.06 3.84
C ASP A 88 12.54 -22.93 3.16
N PHE A 89 11.50 -22.84 3.98
CA PHE A 89 10.17 -22.41 3.60
C PHE A 89 9.85 -21.10 4.27
N ALA A 90 9.61 -20.05 3.50
CA ALA A 90 9.17 -18.75 3.98
C ALA A 90 7.70 -18.52 3.59
N ASP A 91 6.89 -18.11 4.55
CA ASP A 91 5.48 -17.70 4.36
C ASP A 91 5.33 -16.27 4.86
N SER A 92 4.92 -15.36 3.98
CA SER A 92 4.73 -13.96 4.28
C SER A 92 3.32 -13.53 3.88
N GLN A 93 2.67 -12.83 4.77
CA GLN A 93 1.33 -12.28 4.59
C GLN A 93 1.37 -10.78 4.79
N THR A 94 0.83 -10.03 3.84
CA THR A 94 0.68 -8.57 3.93
C THR A 94 -0.79 -8.22 3.82
N SER A 95 -1.26 -7.40 4.75
CA SER A 95 -2.59 -6.80 4.71
C SER A 95 -2.46 -5.28 4.80
N GLY A 96 -3.32 -4.55 4.09
CA GLY A 96 -3.26 -3.10 4.07
C GLY A 96 -4.62 -2.47 3.76
N LEU A 97 -4.76 -1.23 4.20
CA LEU A 97 -5.88 -0.35 3.91
C LEU A 97 -5.35 1.00 3.49
N ASP A 98 -5.66 1.42 2.27
CA ASP A 98 -5.45 2.78 1.82
C ASP A 98 -6.82 3.48 1.78
N TYR A 99 -6.91 4.64 2.43
CA TYR A 99 -8.12 5.45 2.41
C TYR A 99 -7.80 6.87 1.97
N ARG A 100 -8.45 7.31 0.89
CA ARG A 100 -8.33 8.66 0.37
C ARG A 100 -9.69 9.32 0.38
N PHE A 101 -9.74 10.57 0.83
CA PHE A 101 -10.95 11.38 0.77
C PHE A 101 -10.63 12.88 0.72
N THR A 102 -11.57 13.65 0.16
CA THR A 102 -11.48 15.11 0.12
C THR A 102 -12.42 15.70 1.18
N PHE A 103 -11.87 16.48 2.10
CA PHE A 103 -12.60 17.10 3.19
C PHE A 103 -12.85 18.58 2.89
N PHE A 104 -14.11 19.02 3.00
CA PHE A 104 -14.56 20.39 2.64
C PHE A 104 -14.10 20.85 1.25
N THR A 105 -14.00 19.95 0.27
CA THR A 105 -13.52 20.23 -1.10
C THR A 105 -12.13 20.88 -1.18
N ARG A 106 -11.42 21.02 -0.07
CA ARG A 106 -10.17 21.77 0.04
C ARG A 106 -9.00 20.93 0.51
N TYR A 107 -9.24 19.93 1.34
CA TYR A 107 -8.20 19.12 1.94
C TYR A 107 -8.26 17.71 1.37
N ASP A 108 -7.19 17.28 0.71
CA ASP A 108 -7.02 15.91 0.23
C ASP A 108 -6.31 15.12 1.33
N ILE A 109 -7.02 14.18 1.93
CA ILE A 109 -6.50 13.35 3.01
C ILE A 109 -6.25 11.94 2.47
N PHE A 110 -5.05 11.43 2.73
CA PHE A 110 -4.65 10.07 2.41
C PHE A 110 -4.10 9.40 3.64
N MET A 111 -4.66 8.25 3.98
CA MET A 111 -4.21 7.37 5.05
C MET A 111 -3.83 6.02 4.44
N ALA A 112 -2.68 5.48 4.84
CA ALA A 112 -2.29 4.13 4.50
C ALA A 112 -1.85 3.41 5.76
N LEU A 113 -2.39 2.21 5.94
CA LEU A 113 -2.10 1.30 7.04
C LEU A 113 -1.68 -0.03 6.44
N SER A 114 -0.57 -0.60 6.88
CA SER A 114 -0.19 -1.93 6.43
C SER A 114 0.47 -2.75 7.53
N GLU A 115 0.17 -4.03 7.55
CA GLU A 115 0.79 -5.02 8.43
C GLU A 115 1.38 -6.13 7.58
N THR A 116 2.62 -6.51 7.87
CA THR A 116 3.29 -7.66 7.26
C THR A 116 3.66 -8.64 8.35
N LYS A 117 3.35 -9.91 8.15
CA LYS A 117 3.76 -11.04 9.00
C LYS A 117 4.51 -12.05 8.16
N GLY A 118 5.65 -12.49 8.64
CA GLY A 118 6.46 -13.51 7.97
C GLY A 118 6.92 -14.59 8.93
N LYS A 119 7.10 -15.80 8.40
CA LYS A 119 7.69 -16.95 9.10
C LYS A 119 8.62 -17.67 8.16
N THR A 120 9.77 -18.07 8.67
CA THR A 120 10.72 -18.93 7.94
C THR A 120 10.95 -20.20 8.75
N THR A 121 10.78 -21.34 8.09
CA THR A 121 10.91 -22.67 8.68
C THR A 121 11.99 -23.44 7.93
N ASP A 122 12.84 -24.12 8.64
CA ASP A 122 13.82 -25.05 8.08
C ASP A 122 13.11 -26.33 7.60
N LEU A 123 13.22 -26.67 6.33
CA LEU A 123 12.54 -27.83 5.74
C LEU A 123 13.14 -29.16 6.18
N ARG A 124 14.41 -29.20 6.59
CA ARG A 124 15.09 -30.43 7.02
C ARG A 124 14.69 -30.82 8.43
N THR A 125 14.57 -29.83 9.31
CA THR A 125 14.31 -30.06 10.73
C THR A 125 12.86 -29.79 11.13
N GLY A 126 12.09 -29.08 10.30
CA GLY A 126 10.75 -28.61 10.61
C GLY A 126 10.72 -27.50 11.67
N LEU A 127 11.87 -26.98 12.08
CA LEU A 127 11.98 -25.98 13.12
C LEU A 127 11.78 -24.57 12.57
N LEU A 128 11.11 -23.71 13.36
CA LEU A 128 10.98 -22.30 13.07
C LEU A 128 12.35 -21.61 13.17
N LYS A 129 12.80 -20.98 12.08
CA LYS A 129 14.05 -20.20 12.05
C LYS A 129 13.84 -18.76 12.49
N SER A 130 12.81 -18.11 11.96
CA SER A 130 12.53 -16.72 12.28
C SER A 130 11.07 -16.35 12.08
N THR A 131 10.65 -15.31 12.77
CA THR A 131 9.40 -14.58 12.54
C THR A 131 9.69 -13.12 12.28
N GLN A 132 8.88 -12.51 11.42
CA GLN A 132 8.95 -11.10 11.10
C GLN A 132 7.56 -10.47 11.22
N LYS A 133 7.49 -9.30 11.84
CA LYS A 133 6.28 -8.50 11.91
C LYS A 133 6.62 -7.05 11.60
N GLY A 134 5.95 -6.48 10.61
CA GLY A 134 6.13 -5.10 10.19
C GLY A 134 4.82 -4.35 10.23
N PHE A 135 4.87 -3.11 10.68
CA PHE A 135 3.80 -2.11 10.56
C PHE A 135 4.31 -0.91 9.78
N ASN A 136 3.47 -0.37 8.92
CA ASN A 136 3.77 0.88 8.23
C ASN A 136 2.47 1.68 8.06
N ASP A 137 2.39 2.76 8.82
CA ASP A 137 1.24 3.65 8.87
C ASP A 137 1.65 5.04 8.38
N SER A 138 0.85 5.66 7.53
CA SER A 138 1.11 7.01 7.05
C SER A 138 -0.17 7.82 6.91
N LEU A 139 -0.05 9.11 7.19
CA LEU A 139 -1.08 10.12 6.99
C LEU A 139 -0.51 11.29 6.21
N GLN A 140 -1.21 11.68 5.16
CA GLN A 140 -0.91 12.86 4.35
C GLN A 140 -2.13 13.76 4.27
N VAL A 141 -1.90 15.06 4.38
CA VAL A 141 -2.96 16.07 4.26
C VAL A 141 -2.56 17.10 3.23
N GLY A 142 -3.08 16.99 2.02
CA GLY A 142 -2.86 17.97 0.95
C GLY A 142 -3.81 19.15 1.07
N THR A 143 -3.29 20.37 0.97
CA THR A 143 -4.11 21.58 0.84
C THR A 143 -3.62 22.47 -0.28
N LYS A 144 -4.56 23.13 -0.96
CA LYS A 144 -4.25 24.09 -2.03
C LYS A 144 -4.58 25.51 -1.58
N TRP A 145 -3.58 26.38 -1.68
CA TRP A 145 -3.69 27.81 -1.34
C TRP A 145 -3.28 28.66 -2.53
N GLY A 146 -4.25 29.09 -3.31
CA GLY A 146 -3.96 29.79 -4.58
C GLY A 146 -3.13 28.90 -5.51
N SER A 147 -1.90 29.36 -5.84
CA SER A 147 -0.93 28.61 -6.65
C SER A 147 -0.05 27.65 -5.85
N TRP A 148 -0.17 27.63 -4.54
CA TRP A 148 0.59 26.74 -3.67
C TRP A 148 -0.19 25.49 -3.34
N ARG A 149 0.50 24.34 -3.39
CA ARG A 149 0.03 23.08 -2.81
C ARG A 149 1.01 22.71 -1.70
N VAL A 150 0.48 22.49 -0.50
CA VAL A 150 1.25 22.07 0.66
C VAL A 150 0.73 20.71 1.11
N THR A 151 1.64 19.76 1.30
CA THR A 151 1.29 18.39 1.69
C THR A 151 2.18 17.97 2.86
N PRO A 152 1.79 18.25 4.12
CA PRO A 152 2.38 17.62 5.27
C PRO A 152 2.08 16.13 5.29
N SER A 153 3.06 15.35 5.75
CA SER A 153 2.91 13.92 5.94
C SER A 153 3.60 13.46 7.21
N VAL A 154 3.02 12.49 7.87
CA VAL A 154 3.60 11.79 9.02
C VAL A 154 3.54 10.29 8.76
N GLY A 155 4.52 9.56 9.24
CA GLY A 155 4.56 8.11 9.11
C GLY A 155 5.19 7.46 10.32
N ILE A 156 4.72 6.25 10.64
CA ILE A 156 5.25 5.38 11.68
C ILE A 156 5.53 4.04 11.04
N ARG A 157 6.73 3.54 11.23
CA ARG A 157 7.15 2.22 10.78
C ARG A 157 7.73 1.45 11.95
N SER A 158 7.33 0.20 12.09
CA SER A 158 7.88 -0.74 13.06
C SER A 158 8.20 -2.05 12.35
N ASP A 159 9.44 -2.51 12.48
CA ASP A 159 9.91 -3.79 11.95
C ASP A 159 10.50 -4.60 13.10
N ILE A 160 9.89 -5.72 13.42
CA ILE A 160 10.30 -6.64 14.47
C ILE A 160 10.65 -7.98 13.83
N SER A 161 11.84 -8.50 14.13
CA SER A 161 12.27 -9.83 13.73
C SER A 161 12.77 -10.61 14.93
N GLN A 162 12.37 -11.88 15.03
CA GLN A 162 12.75 -12.79 16.10
C GLN A 162 13.28 -14.09 15.50
N ASP A 163 14.23 -14.74 16.18
CA ASP A 163 14.65 -16.09 15.84
C ASP A 163 13.62 -17.16 16.27
N GLY A 164 13.86 -18.41 15.97
CA GLY A 164 12.98 -19.53 16.33
C GLY A 164 12.79 -19.76 17.82
N THR A 165 13.64 -19.17 18.68
CA THR A 165 13.55 -19.23 20.13
C THR A 165 12.81 -18.04 20.74
N GLY A 166 12.39 -17.06 19.91
CA GLY A 166 11.72 -15.84 20.32
C GLY A 166 12.68 -14.71 20.72
N ARG A 167 13.99 -14.86 20.52
CA ARG A 167 14.97 -13.80 20.76
C ARG A 167 14.88 -12.75 19.65
N TYR A 168 14.87 -11.49 20.02
CA TYR A 168 14.87 -10.39 19.06
C TYR A 168 16.17 -10.33 18.28
N LEU A 169 16.07 -10.39 16.96
CA LEU A 169 17.13 -10.14 16.00
C LEU A 169 17.15 -8.67 15.57
N GLN A 170 15.97 -8.09 15.46
CA GLN A 170 15.78 -6.69 15.09
C GLN A 170 14.52 -6.17 15.75
N ASP A 171 14.60 -4.96 16.30
CA ASP A 171 13.45 -4.14 16.74
C ASP A 171 13.74 -2.71 16.32
N LEU A 172 13.11 -2.29 15.23
CA LEU A 172 13.30 -0.98 14.64
C LEU A 172 11.97 -0.23 14.62
N GLN A 173 11.94 0.94 15.26
CA GLN A 173 10.85 1.88 15.16
C GLN A 173 11.33 3.18 14.53
N THR A 174 10.64 3.63 13.52
CA THR A 174 10.96 4.87 12.80
C THR A 174 9.73 5.75 12.75
N GLN A 175 9.88 7.00 13.14
CA GLN A 175 8.88 8.04 12.95
C GLN A 175 9.42 9.04 11.93
N SER A 176 8.59 9.45 11.00
CA SER A 176 8.95 10.40 9.96
C SER A 176 7.89 11.49 9.89
N ALA A 177 8.35 12.71 9.67
CA ALA A 177 7.50 13.84 9.33
C ALA A 177 8.13 14.61 8.18
N SER A 178 7.33 14.99 7.20
CA SER A 178 7.79 15.81 6.08
C SER A 178 6.72 16.78 5.63
N VAL A 179 7.15 17.85 4.97
CA VAL A 179 6.26 18.82 4.35
C VAL A 179 6.73 19.06 2.93
N LEU A 180 5.90 18.74 1.95
CA LEU A 180 6.14 19.01 0.56
C LEU A 180 5.38 20.28 0.16
N GLY A 181 6.12 21.29 -0.33
CA GLY A 181 5.55 22.49 -0.93
C GLY A 181 5.74 22.47 -2.44
N ARG A 182 4.67 22.72 -3.19
CA ARG A 182 4.70 22.86 -4.65
C ARG A 182 4.00 24.14 -5.05
N PHE A 183 4.64 24.88 -5.96
CA PHE A 183 4.09 26.09 -6.55
C PHE A 183 3.74 25.84 -8.01
N ASP A 184 2.46 25.92 -8.33
CA ASP A 184 1.93 25.72 -9.68
C ASP A 184 1.26 27.00 -10.15
N LYS A 185 1.93 27.75 -11.02
CA LYS A 185 1.37 28.94 -11.66
C LYS A 185 1.62 28.90 -13.17
N THR A 186 0.55 28.98 -13.92
CA THR A 186 0.62 29.06 -15.38
C THR A 186 0.66 30.53 -15.80
N TYR A 187 1.65 30.90 -16.59
CA TYR A 187 1.78 32.21 -17.21
C TYR A 187 1.46 32.10 -18.70
N PRO A 188 0.26 32.51 -19.16
CA PRO A 188 -0.14 32.34 -20.57
C PRO A 188 0.79 33.07 -21.55
N GLY A 189 1.49 34.07 -21.13
CA GLY A 189 2.46 34.86 -21.94
C GLY A 189 3.92 34.45 -21.79
N GLY A 190 4.20 33.33 -21.12
CA GLY A 190 5.55 32.93 -20.75
C GLY A 190 6.07 33.67 -19.52
N PHE A 191 7.14 33.15 -18.93
CA PHE A 191 7.81 33.73 -17.77
C PHE A 191 9.12 34.39 -18.21
N ARG A 192 9.26 35.69 -17.96
CA ARG A 192 10.52 36.39 -18.17
C ARG A 192 11.38 36.30 -16.92
N ILE A 193 12.50 35.61 -17.01
CA ILE A 193 13.47 35.60 -15.94
C ILE A 193 14.13 37.03 -15.93
N PRO A 194 14.03 37.76 -14.80
CA PRO A 194 14.75 39.02 -14.69
C PRO A 194 16.24 38.73 -14.99
N PHE A 195 16.85 39.55 -15.80
CA PHE A 195 18.23 39.44 -16.30
C PHE A 195 18.44 38.48 -17.49
N THR A 196 17.42 37.87 -18.07
CA THR A 196 17.53 37.18 -19.35
C THR A 196 16.56 37.74 -20.37
N LYS A 197 16.99 37.78 -21.66
CA LYS A 197 16.09 38.16 -22.78
C LYS A 197 15.25 37.00 -23.28
N LYS A 198 15.38 35.82 -22.64
CA LYS A 198 14.66 34.60 -23.04
C LYS A 198 13.33 34.50 -22.31
N ILE A 199 12.28 34.13 -23.06
CA ILE A 199 10.96 33.75 -22.56
C ILE A 199 10.92 32.23 -22.59
N PHE A 200 10.52 31.59 -21.50
CA PHE A 200 10.39 30.16 -21.35
C PHE A 200 8.91 29.79 -21.15
#